data_371744e2303bbf5142e258a36a1fdaea
#
_entry.id   371744e2303bbf5142e258a36a1fdaea
#
_cell.length_a   1.000
_cell.length_b   1.000
_cell.length_c   1.000
_cell.angle_alpha   90.00
_cell.angle_beta   90.00
_cell.angle_gamma   90.00
#
_symmetry.space_group_name_H-M   'P 1'
#
loop_
_entity.id
_entity.type
_entity.pdbx_description
1 polymer ?
#
loop_
_entity_poly.entity_id
_entity_poly.type
_entity_poly.pdbx_seq_one_letter_code
_entity_poly.pdbx_strand_id
1 'polypeptide(L)'
;MERVYRTDLKLLRYFLAVAEELHFGRAAARLNMSQPPLSLHIKELESQLGTLLFIRHSRSVALTHAGKVLMEESRRLLASANQALARVEQIGRGEAGRIELGIVGTAMWSEVRTVMRAFLKEHPNVDVVFREKSPVMQMALLERRELDVGIWRMATEPTAGFTSLRLREASFLVAMPEDHRLVREPSIALAELQDEYFVTMPSAHSDWAFLHRVCQQAGFSPMIVREAVEPQTVLAMISMGMGITLAADSYAQMQWPGVVFRPLKERIPADLYVVYDEKQATAAVKTLIATLVM
;
A
#
# COMPACT_ATOMS: atom_id res chain seq x y z
N MET A 1 -0.95 22.24 -40.33
CA MET A 1 -1.69 21.03 -40.76
C MET A 1 -1.00 19.84 -40.11
N GLU A 2 -1.56 19.32 -39.05
CA GLU A 2 -1.03 18.16 -38.34
C GLU A 2 -1.15 16.93 -39.23
N ARG A 3 -0.04 16.32 -39.64
CA ARG A 3 -0.05 15.04 -40.35
C ARG A 3 -0.55 13.96 -39.35
N VAL A 4 -1.83 13.62 -39.46
CA VAL A 4 -2.37 12.42 -38.78
C VAL A 4 -1.73 11.22 -39.46
N TYR A 5 -0.66 10.67 -38.87
CA TYR A 5 -0.07 9.42 -39.33
C TYR A 5 -1.08 8.29 -39.14
N ARG A 6 -1.59 7.73 -40.24
CA ARG A 6 -2.48 6.56 -40.24
C ARG A 6 -1.71 5.22 -40.12
N THR A 7 -0.46 5.27 -39.72
CA THR A 7 0.38 4.08 -39.69
C THR A 7 0.02 3.24 -38.44
N ASP A 8 -0.51 2.05 -38.67
CA ASP A 8 -0.82 1.06 -37.66
C ASP A 8 0.48 0.38 -37.17
N LEU A 9 0.60 0.11 -35.84
CA LEU A 9 1.67 -0.70 -35.25
C LEU A 9 1.80 -2.07 -35.93
N LYS A 10 0.74 -2.59 -36.50
CA LYS A 10 0.72 -3.82 -37.28
C LYS A 10 1.59 -3.72 -38.53
N LEU A 11 1.54 -2.61 -39.23
CA LEU A 11 2.41 -2.36 -40.40
C LEU A 11 3.87 -2.28 -40.01
N LEU A 12 4.18 -1.65 -38.89
CA LEU A 12 5.56 -1.61 -38.35
C LEU A 12 6.08 -2.99 -37.97
N ARG A 13 5.24 -3.86 -37.39
CA ARG A 13 5.58 -5.27 -37.11
C ARG A 13 5.88 -6.04 -38.38
N TYR A 14 5.07 -5.87 -39.42
CA TYR A 14 5.28 -6.52 -40.72
C TYR A 14 6.57 -6.05 -41.39
N PHE A 15 6.80 -4.73 -41.36
CA PHE A 15 8.03 -4.15 -41.87
C PHE A 15 9.26 -4.71 -41.13
N LEU A 16 9.23 -4.72 -39.80
CA LEU A 16 10.34 -5.20 -38.99
C LEU A 16 10.66 -6.66 -39.27
N ALA A 17 9.66 -7.51 -39.42
CA ALA A 17 9.87 -8.91 -39.79
C ALA A 17 10.60 -9.06 -41.16
N VAL A 18 10.20 -8.26 -42.16
CA VAL A 18 10.88 -8.28 -43.48
C VAL A 18 12.28 -7.68 -43.38
N ALA A 19 12.47 -6.63 -42.58
CA ALA A 19 13.75 -5.96 -42.37
C ALA A 19 14.79 -6.85 -41.70
N GLU A 20 14.36 -7.72 -40.77
CA GLU A 20 15.19 -8.68 -40.06
C GLU A 20 15.52 -9.90 -40.90
N GLU A 21 14.53 -10.43 -41.63
CA GLU A 21 14.70 -11.62 -42.45
C GLU A 21 15.38 -11.34 -43.82
N LEU A 22 15.32 -10.10 -44.30
CA LEU A 22 15.70 -9.70 -45.66
C LEU A 22 15.16 -10.66 -46.72
N HIS A 23 13.99 -11.24 -46.44
CA HIS A 23 13.33 -12.23 -47.31
C HIS A 23 11.81 -12.29 -46.99
N PHE A 24 10.98 -11.90 -47.95
CA PHE A 24 9.52 -11.84 -47.77
C PHE A 24 8.88 -13.17 -47.41
N GLY A 25 9.33 -14.30 -48.01
CA GLY A 25 8.79 -15.62 -47.69
C GLY A 25 9.10 -16.08 -46.27
N ARG A 26 10.32 -15.90 -45.77
CA ARG A 26 10.67 -16.20 -44.38
C ARG A 26 9.94 -15.29 -43.39
N ALA A 27 9.89 -14.00 -43.69
CA ALA A 27 9.12 -13.07 -42.86
C ALA A 27 7.62 -13.41 -42.80
N ALA A 28 7.00 -13.80 -43.91
CA ALA A 28 5.61 -14.25 -43.95
C ALA A 28 5.40 -15.51 -43.12
N ALA A 29 6.28 -16.51 -43.25
CA ALA A 29 6.23 -17.72 -42.41
C ALA A 29 6.35 -17.40 -40.92
N ARG A 30 7.28 -16.52 -40.52
CA ARG A 30 7.44 -16.04 -39.14
C ARG A 30 6.18 -15.35 -38.59
N LEU A 31 5.45 -14.66 -39.45
CA LEU A 31 4.22 -13.96 -39.11
C LEU A 31 2.95 -14.84 -39.24
N ASN A 32 3.10 -16.13 -39.53
CA ASN A 32 2.01 -17.07 -39.79
C ASN A 32 1.03 -16.56 -40.87
N MET A 33 1.56 -16.02 -41.97
CA MET A 33 0.76 -15.51 -43.07
C MET A 33 1.41 -15.87 -44.43
N SER A 34 0.66 -15.72 -45.54
CA SER A 34 1.19 -15.88 -46.88
C SER A 34 1.96 -14.63 -47.34
N GLN A 35 2.89 -14.81 -48.28
CA GLN A 35 3.74 -13.72 -48.77
C GLN A 35 2.98 -12.60 -49.51
N PRO A 36 1.92 -12.85 -50.35
CA PRO A 36 1.24 -11.80 -51.09
C PRO A 36 0.67 -10.69 -50.21
N PRO A 37 -0.14 -10.96 -49.13
CA PRO A 37 -0.63 -9.90 -48.27
C PRO A 37 0.48 -9.15 -47.53
N LEU A 38 1.58 -9.83 -47.11
CA LEU A 38 2.72 -9.14 -46.52
C LEU A 38 3.36 -8.14 -47.46
N SER A 39 3.54 -8.52 -48.75
CA SER A 39 4.06 -7.62 -49.77
C SER A 39 3.14 -6.40 -50.03
N LEU A 40 1.83 -6.60 -49.94
CA LEU A 40 0.87 -5.52 -50.08
C LEU A 40 0.97 -4.52 -48.93
N HIS A 41 1.02 -5.02 -47.69
CA HIS A 41 1.18 -4.16 -46.51
C HIS A 41 2.49 -3.37 -46.49
N ILE A 42 3.56 -3.94 -47.00
CA ILE A 42 4.84 -3.20 -47.12
C ILE A 42 4.71 -2.10 -48.18
N LYS A 43 4.06 -2.38 -49.34
CA LYS A 43 3.80 -1.35 -50.37
C LYS A 43 2.89 -0.23 -49.83
N GLU A 44 1.90 -0.59 -49.02
CA GLU A 44 1.02 0.38 -48.37
C GLU A 44 1.82 1.30 -47.45
N LEU A 45 2.71 0.74 -46.59
CA LEU A 45 3.56 1.52 -45.72
C LEU A 45 4.54 2.43 -46.50
N GLU A 46 5.16 1.93 -47.57
CA GLU A 46 6.02 2.71 -48.45
C GLU A 46 5.23 3.88 -49.12
N SER A 47 4.00 3.62 -49.52
CA SER A 47 3.11 4.66 -50.09
C SER A 47 2.71 5.71 -49.06
N GLN A 48 2.39 5.32 -47.82
CA GLN A 48 2.05 6.24 -46.72
C GLN A 48 3.23 7.15 -46.37
N LEU A 49 4.42 6.62 -46.42
CA LEU A 49 5.66 7.34 -46.09
C LEU A 49 6.23 8.12 -47.30
N GLY A 50 5.77 7.84 -48.50
CA GLY A 50 6.25 8.47 -49.71
C GLY A 50 7.69 8.09 -50.06
N THR A 51 8.21 6.96 -49.56
CA THR A 51 9.57 6.53 -49.82
C THR A 51 9.68 4.99 -49.79
N LEU A 52 10.60 4.44 -50.59
CA LEU A 52 10.91 3.02 -50.55
C LEU A 52 11.71 2.66 -49.33
N LEU A 53 11.35 1.57 -48.69
CA LEU A 53 12.04 1.02 -47.51
C LEU A 53 12.97 -0.13 -47.89
N PHE A 54 12.64 -0.82 -49.00
CA PHE A 54 13.43 -1.97 -49.49
C PHE A 54 13.88 -1.75 -50.94
N ILE A 55 15.13 -2.17 -51.20
CA ILE A 55 15.65 -2.41 -52.53
C ILE A 55 15.39 -3.88 -52.84
N ARG A 56 14.62 -4.14 -53.93
CA ARG A 56 14.18 -5.48 -54.33
C ARG A 56 14.86 -5.86 -55.63
N HIS A 57 15.70 -6.90 -55.57
CA HIS A 57 16.26 -7.54 -56.76
C HIS A 57 15.66 -8.95 -56.91
N SER A 58 15.82 -9.54 -58.07
CA SER A 58 15.30 -10.89 -58.35
C SER A 58 15.75 -11.98 -57.37
N ARG A 59 16.87 -11.78 -56.67
CA ARG A 59 17.48 -12.75 -55.77
C ARG A 59 17.81 -12.20 -54.36
N SER A 60 17.55 -10.92 -54.10
CA SER A 60 17.92 -10.30 -52.85
C SER A 60 17.01 -9.17 -52.44
N VAL A 61 16.84 -8.97 -51.16
CA VAL A 61 16.15 -7.85 -50.51
C VAL A 61 17.15 -7.15 -49.62
N ALA A 62 17.25 -5.82 -49.71
CA ALA A 62 18.08 -4.99 -48.88
C ALA A 62 17.32 -3.77 -48.38
N LEU A 63 17.71 -3.22 -47.23
CA LEU A 63 17.11 -1.99 -46.70
C LEU A 63 17.67 -0.76 -47.43
N THR A 64 16.82 0.19 -47.74
CA THR A 64 17.23 1.56 -48.12
C THR A 64 17.77 2.28 -46.84
N HIS A 65 18.29 3.50 -47.05
CA HIS A 65 18.63 4.34 -45.88
C HIS A 65 17.39 4.66 -45.01
N ALA A 66 16.26 4.99 -45.62
CA ALA A 66 14.98 5.20 -44.93
C ALA A 66 14.51 3.93 -44.23
N GLY A 67 14.70 2.74 -44.87
CA GLY A 67 14.40 1.46 -44.24
C GLY A 67 15.24 1.19 -42.98
N LYS A 68 16.53 1.53 -42.99
CA LYS A 68 17.41 1.38 -41.80
C LYS A 68 16.93 2.28 -40.64
N VAL A 69 16.62 3.53 -40.95
CA VAL A 69 16.09 4.48 -39.96
C VAL A 69 14.76 3.98 -39.40
N LEU A 70 13.82 3.55 -40.26
CA LEU A 70 12.54 3.03 -39.81
C LEU A 70 12.67 1.74 -39.00
N MET A 71 13.66 0.90 -39.29
CA MET A 71 13.92 -0.32 -38.53
C MET A 71 14.25 0.00 -37.06
N GLU A 72 15.14 0.97 -36.82
CA GLU A 72 15.50 1.42 -35.48
C GLU A 72 14.29 2.03 -34.74
N GLU A 73 13.56 2.95 -35.41
CA GLU A 73 12.41 3.59 -34.81
C GLU A 73 11.24 2.61 -34.55
N SER A 74 11.01 1.65 -35.46
CA SER A 74 9.98 0.61 -35.27
C SER A 74 10.28 -0.28 -34.08
N ARG A 75 11.53 -0.64 -33.83
CA ARG A 75 11.94 -1.40 -32.61
C ARG A 75 11.61 -0.62 -31.34
N ARG A 76 11.96 0.67 -31.29
CA ARG A 76 11.69 1.54 -30.14
C ARG A 76 10.19 1.68 -29.88
N LEU A 77 9.40 1.97 -30.91
CA LEU A 77 7.96 2.15 -30.81
C LEU A 77 7.24 0.87 -30.34
N LEU A 78 7.58 -0.27 -30.94
CA LEU A 78 6.99 -1.56 -30.56
C LEU A 78 7.38 -1.99 -29.14
N ALA A 79 8.63 -1.75 -28.72
CA ALA A 79 9.04 -1.99 -27.35
C ALA A 79 8.28 -1.11 -26.35
N SER A 80 8.10 0.19 -26.67
CA SER A 80 7.35 1.13 -25.82
C SER A 80 5.86 0.74 -25.74
N ALA A 81 5.27 0.32 -26.85
CA ALA A 81 3.87 -0.15 -26.86
C ALA A 81 3.69 -1.41 -26.01
N ASN A 82 4.59 -2.39 -26.11
CA ASN A 82 4.56 -3.60 -25.29
C ASN A 82 4.73 -3.29 -23.81
N GLN A 83 5.62 -2.36 -23.45
CA GLN A 83 5.82 -1.92 -22.07
C GLN A 83 4.56 -1.24 -21.51
N ALA A 84 3.90 -0.39 -22.31
CA ALA A 84 2.66 0.27 -21.89
C ALA A 84 1.54 -0.75 -21.64
N LEU A 85 1.37 -1.74 -22.54
CA LEU A 85 0.37 -2.81 -22.36
C LEU A 85 0.67 -3.67 -21.12
N ALA A 86 1.93 -4.08 -20.93
CA ALA A 86 2.34 -4.84 -19.76
C ALA A 86 2.04 -4.10 -18.45
N ARG A 87 2.25 -2.76 -18.42
CA ARG A 87 1.93 -1.93 -17.25
C ARG A 87 0.43 -1.90 -16.97
N VAL A 88 -0.41 -1.81 -18.00
CA VAL A 88 -1.89 -1.86 -17.83
C VAL A 88 -2.31 -3.23 -17.28
N GLU A 89 -1.73 -4.32 -17.78
CA GLU A 89 -2.00 -5.67 -17.28
C GLU A 89 -1.57 -5.84 -15.81
N GLN A 90 -0.40 -5.31 -15.43
CA GLN A 90 0.06 -5.31 -14.03
C GLN A 90 -0.91 -4.60 -13.09
N ILE A 91 -1.44 -3.41 -13.52
CA ILE A 91 -2.46 -2.69 -12.77
C ILE A 91 -3.71 -3.55 -12.61
N GLY A 92 -4.17 -4.20 -13.68
CA GLY A 92 -5.34 -5.09 -13.66
C GLY A 92 -5.18 -6.29 -12.72
N ARG A 93 -3.95 -6.80 -12.54
CA ARG A 93 -3.62 -7.88 -11.61
C ARG A 93 -3.29 -7.41 -10.19
N GLY A 94 -3.26 -6.11 -9.93
CA GLY A 94 -2.88 -5.54 -8.64
C GLY A 94 -1.37 -5.59 -8.33
N GLU A 95 -0.56 -5.88 -9.33
CA GLU A 95 0.91 -5.91 -9.23
C GLU A 95 1.54 -4.52 -9.37
N ALA A 96 0.74 -3.53 -9.78
CA ALA A 96 1.11 -2.12 -9.87
C ALA A 96 -0.09 -1.24 -9.50
N GLY A 97 0.18 -0.02 -9.04
CA GLY A 97 -0.85 0.95 -8.67
C GLY A 97 -0.41 1.84 -7.53
N ARG A 98 -1.36 2.59 -6.96
CA ARG A 98 -1.15 3.44 -5.78
C ARG A 98 -2.21 3.12 -4.74
N ILE A 99 -1.81 3.09 -3.48
CA ILE A 99 -2.67 2.87 -2.31
C ILE A 99 -2.45 4.00 -1.32
N GLU A 100 -3.49 4.75 -1.00
CA GLU A 100 -3.50 5.73 0.09
C GLU A 100 -3.90 5.01 1.38
N LEU A 101 -2.92 4.74 2.25
CA LEU A 101 -3.07 3.98 3.48
C LEU A 101 -3.07 4.89 4.71
N GLY A 102 -4.20 5.01 5.37
CA GLY A 102 -4.31 5.63 6.69
C GLY A 102 -3.83 4.69 7.79
N ILE A 103 -3.10 5.22 8.76
CA ILE A 103 -2.62 4.41 9.89
C ILE A 103 -2.51 5.24 11.16
N VAL A 104 -2.79 4.65 12.30
CA VAL A 104 -2.37 5.20 13.60
C VAL A 104 -0.90 4.84 13.83
N GLY A 105 -0.07 5.79 14.21
CA GLY A 105 1.39 5.60 14.31
C GLY A 105 1.78 4.39 15.16
N THR A 106 1.09 4.15 16.25
CA THR A 106 1.33 3.01 17.17
C THR A 106 1.03 1.64 16.57
N ALA A 107 0.29 1.55 15.46
CA ALA A 107 0.11 0.30 14.73
C ALA A 107 1.41 -0.17 14.05
N MET A 108 2.30 0.76 13.69
CA MET A 108 3.62 0.43 13.13
C MET A 108 4.58 -0.16 14.17
N TRP A 109 4.23 -0.14 15.45
CA TRP A 109 5.00 -0.81 16.52
C TRP A 109 4.57 -2.27 16.72
N SER A 110 3.66 -2.78 15.88
CA SER A 110 3.20 -4.17 15.87
C SER A 110 3.71 -4.94 14.64
N GLU A 111 3.22 -6.16 14.48
CA GLU A 111 3.50 -7.03 13.34
C GLU A 111 3.09 -6.43 11.99
N VAL A 112 2.17 -5.44 11.97
CA VAL A 112 1.79 -4.69 10.76
C VAL A 112 3.02 -4.18 10.00
N ARG A 113 4.03 -3.69 10.71
CA ARG A 113 5.30 -3.26 10.11
C ARG A 113 6.00 -4.39 9.35
N THR A 114 6.02 -5.60 9.90
CA THR A 114 6.68 -6.76 9.27
C THR A 114 5.91 -7.19 8.01
N VAL A 115 4.59 -7.24 8.09
CA VAL A 115 3.71 -7.58 6.96
C VAL A 115 3.83 -6.53 5.86
N MET A 116 3.78 -5.24 6.20
CA MET A 116 3.96 -4.16 5.23
C MET A 116 5.34 -4.20 4.55
N ARG A 117 6.40 -4.53 5.29
CA ARG A 117 7.75 -4.70 4.72
C ARG A 117 7.78 -5.85 3.70
N ALA A 118 7.13 -6.97 3.99
CA ALA A 118 7.03 -8.10 3.06
C ALA A 118 6.25 -7.69 1.80
N PHE A 119 5.08 -7.08 1.98
CA PHE A 119 4.25 -6.58 0.87
C PHE A 119 5.01 -5.65 -0.07
N LEU A 120 5.70 -4.63 0.47
CA LEU A 120 6.47 -3.67 -0.33
C LEU A 120 7.62 -4.33 -1.11
N LYS A 121 8.20 -5.40 -0.55
CA LYS A 121 9.26 -6.17 -1.23
C LYS A 121 8.70 -7.04 -2.36
N GLU A 122 7.54 -7.65 -2.15
CA GLU A 122 6.88 -8.54 -3.13
C GLU A 122 6.18 -7.76 -4.24
N HIS A 123 5.73 -6.52 -3.96
CA HIS A 123 4.99 -5.67 -4.88
C HIS A 123 5.71 -4.32 -5.13
N PRO A 124 6.92 -4.32 -5.73
CA PRO A 124 7.74 -3.11 -5.87
C PRO A 124 7.14 -2.05 -6.80
N ASN A 125 6.14 -2.41 -7.61
CA ASN A 125 5.43 -1.49 -8.51
C ASN A 125 4.14 -0.92 -7.90
N VAL A 126 3.82 -1.26 -6.63
CA VAL A 126 2.72 -0.66 -5.88
C VAL A 126 3.27 0.47 -5.02
N ASP A 127 2.84 1.69 -5.29
CA ASP A 127 3.18 2.88 -4.50
C ASP A 127 2.22 2.96 -3.29
N VAL A 128 2.73 2.72 -2.07
CA VAL A 128 1.94 2.83 -0.83
C VAL A 128 2.27 4.13 -0.14
N VAL A 129 1.31 5.04 -0.10
CA VAL A 129 1.43 6.34 0.57
C VAL A 129 0.85 6.24 1.98
N PHE A 130 1.72 6.32 2.98
CA PHE A 130 1.31 6.28 4.39
C PHE A 130 0.82 7.66 4.85
N ARG A 131 -0.38 7.68 5.45
CA ARG A 131 -0.96 8.87 6.08
C ARG A 131 -1.24 8.61 7.56
N GLU A 132 -0.41 9.14 8.43
CA GLU A 132 -0.66 9.07 9.86
C GLU A 132 -1.81 10.02 10.23
N LYS A 133 -2.93 9.44 10.67
CA LYS A 133 -4.16 10.15 11.04
C LYS A 133 -4.88 9.43 12.17
N SER A 134 -5.63 10.20 12.99
CA SER A 134 -6.52 9.63 14.00
C SER A 134 -7.64 8.79 13.33
N PRO A 135 -8.26 7.82 14.05
CA PRO A 135 -9.34 6.99 13.50
C PRO A 135 -10.50 7.81 12.91
N VAL A 136 -10.91 8.90 13.58
CA VAL A 136 -11.96 9.81 13.10
C VAL A 136 -11.59 10.47 11.77
N MET A 137 -10.35 10.94 11.66
CA MET A 137 -9.87 11.54 10.40
C MET A 137 -9.72 10.50 9.30
N GLN A 138 -9.26 9.29 9.61
CA GLN A 138 -9.17 8.21 8.63
C GLN A 138 -10.55 7.87 8.08
N MET A 139 -11.57 7.75 8.95
CA MET A 139 -12.94 7.47 8.53
C MET A 139 -13.47 8.56 7.59
N ALA A 140 -13.30 9.84 7.93
CA ALA A 140 -13.70 10.95 7.08
C ALA A 140 -13.00 10.97 5.72
N LEU A 141 -11.71 10.56 5.66
CA LEU A 141 -10.95 10.47 4.42
C LEU A 141 -11.39 9.26 3.56
N LEU A 142 -11.72 8.12 4.18
CA LEU A 142 -12.31 6.96 3.49
C LEU A 142 -13.66 7.33 2.85
N GLU A 143 -14.54 8.04 3.58
CA GLU A 143 -15.84 8.51 3.07
C GLU A 143 -15.68 9.44 1.86
N ARG A 144 -14.63 10.28 1.87
CA ARG A 144 -14.28 11.20 0.76
C ARG A 144 -13.48 10.55 -0.35
N ARG A 145 -13.11 9.26 -0.21
CA ARG A 145 -12.24 8.54 -1.15
C ARG A 145 -10.82 9.16 -1.29
N GLU A 146 -10.37 9.81 -0.24
CA GLU A 146 -9.01 10.33 -0.12
C GLU A 146 -8.06 9.32 0.54
N LEU A 147 -8.61 8.24 1.14
CA LEU A 147 -7.93 7.02 1.56
C LEU A 147 -8.60 5.82 0.92
N ASP A 148 -7.80 4.81 0.61
CA ASP A 148 -8.27 3.51 0.14
C ASP A 148 -8.45 2.52 1.30
N VAL A 149 -7.58 2.60 2.30
CA VAL A 149 -7.49 1.68 3.44
C VAL A 149 -7.15 2.46 4.70
N GLY A 150 -7.75 2.08 5.82
CA GLY A 150 -7.39 2.60 7.13
C GLY A 150 -7.03 1.50 8.11
N ILE A 151 -6.02 1.73 8.96
CA ILE A 151 -5.61 0.79 10.03
C ILE A 151 -5.62 1.50 11.37
N TRP A 152 -6.52 1.05 12.26
CA TRP A 152 -6.61 1.59 13.63
C TRP A 152 -7.21 0.59 14.62
N ARG A 153 -7.17 0.95 15.92
CA ARG A 153 -7.89 0.22 16.97
C ARG A 153 -9.33 0.68 16.98
N MET A 154 -10.27 -0.24 16.88
CA MET A 154 -11.69 0.06 16.85
C MET A 154 -12.30 -0.04 18.22
N ALA A 155 -12.99 1.02 18.64
CA ALA A 155 -13.82 1.04 19.85
C ALA A 155 -15.29 0.75 19.56
N THR A 156 -15.73 0.89 18.31
CA THR A 156 -17.12 0.72 17.84
C THR A 156 -17.12 0.16 16.41
N GLU A 157 -18.24 -0.41 15.99
CA GLU A 157 -18.47 -0.86 14.63
C GLU A 157 -18.20 0.27 13.61
N PRO A 158 -17.65 -0.05 12.43
CA PRO A 158 -17.42 0.96 11.39
C PRO A 158 -18.75 1.50 10.85
N THR A 159 -18.70 2.69 10.28
CA THR A 159 -19.83 3.30 9.59
C THR A 159 -20.36 2.38 8.48
N ALA A 160 -21.69 2.36 8.31
CA ALA A 160 -22.34 1.55 7.29
C ALA A 160 -21.72 1.78 5.89
N GLY A 161 -21.43 0.69 5.18
CA GLY A 161 -20.82 0.71 3.84
C GLY A 161 -19.32 0.41 3.80
N PHE A 162 -18.67 0.32 4.96
CA PHE A 162 -17.26 -0.09 5.07
C PHE A 162 -17.14 -1.49 5.66
N THR A 163 -16.17 -2.24 5.15
CA THR A 163 -15.79 -3.55 5.67
C THR A 163 -14.65 -3.37 6.66
N SER A 164 -14.75 -4.03 7.82
CA SER A 164 -13.67 -4.10 8.79
C SER A 164 -13.23 -5.55 9.00
N LEU A 165 -11.93 -5.78 8.96
CA LEU A 165 -11.34 -7.08 9.25
C LEU A 165 -10.34 -6.92 10.39
N ARG A 166 -10.42 -7.82 11.39
CA ARG A 166 -9.45 -7.82 12.48
C ARG A 166 -8.11 -8.34 11.99
N LEU A 167 -7.08 -7.49 12.05
CA LEU A 167 -5.70 -7.85 11.69
C LEU A 167 -5.00 -8.58 12.82
N ARG A 168 -5.27 -8.15 14.05
CA ARG A 168 -4.57 -8.65 15.22
C ARG A 168 -5.45 -8.55 16.45
N GLU A 169 -5.45 -9.63 17.22
CA GLU A 169 -5.96 -9.62 18.60
C GLU A 169 -4.90 -9.03 19.53
N ALA A 170 -5.30 -8.03 20.30
CA ALA A 170 -4.42 -7.28 21.17
C ALA A 170 -5.14 -6.88 22.46
N SER A 171 -4.38 -6.55 23.49
CA SER A 171 -4.92 -6.08 24.77
C SER A 171 -4.20 -4.83 25.25
N PHE A 172 -4.87 -4.02 26.06
CA PHE A 172 -4.22 -2.98 26.82
C PHE A 172 -3.45 -3.57 28.00
N LEU A 173 -2.29 -2.99 28.26
CA LEU A 173 -1.41 -3.27 29.38
C LEU A 173 -1.30 -2.02 30.24
N VAL A 174 -0.89 -2.17 31.50
CA VAL A 174 -0.46 -1.04 32.33
C VAL A 174 1.01 -0.77 32.03
N ALA A 175 1.34 0.45 31.63
CA ALA A 175 2.71 0.95 31.53
C ALA A 175 3.03 1.77 32.78
N MET A 176 4.13 1.46 33.46
CA MET A 176 4.53 2.06 34.73
C MET A 176 6.05 2.19 34.85
N PRO A 177 6.57 3.05 35.74
CA PRO A 177 8.01 3.12 36.06
C PRO A 177 8.55 1.77 36.51
N GLU A 178 9.82 1.51 36.24
CA GLU A 178 10.47 0.22 36.62
C GLU A 178 10.58 -0.01 38.14
N ASP A 179 10.52 1.02 38.96
CA ASP A 179 10.51 1.00 40.40
C ASP A 179 9.11 1.05 41.03
N HIS A 180 8.04 1.02 40.22
CA HIS A 180 6.67 1.12 40.70
C HIS A 180 6.28 -0.09 41.55
N ARG A 181 5.48 0.12 42.62
CA ARG A 181 5.06 -0.91 43.59
C ARG A 181 4.44 -2.16 42.95
N LEU A 182 3.72 -1.98 41.85
CA LEU A 182 3.00 -3.05 41.13
C LEU A 182 3.86 -3.80 40.08
N VAL A 183 5.13 -3.43 39.87
CA VAL A 183 6.02 -4.07 38.88
C VAL A 183 6.22 -5.57 39.16
N ARG A 184 6.16 -5.99 40.45
CA ARG A 184 6.35 -7.40 40.84
C ARG A 184 5.12 -8.28 40.63
N GLU A 185 3.96 -7.66 40.41
CA GLU A 185 2.73 -8.40 40.13
C GLU A 185 2.75 -8.99 38.72
N PRO A 186 2.41 -10.27 38.55
CA PRO A 186 2.35 -10.89 37.24
C PRO A 186 1.20 -10.34 36.36
N SER A 187 0.12 -9.87 37.00
CA SER A 187 -1.04 -9.21 36.38
C SER A 187 -1.72 -8.33 37.42
N ILE A 188 -2.33 -7.25 37.00
CA ILE A 188 -2.91 -6.18 37.82
C ILE A 188 -4.40 -6.10 37.59
N ALA A 189 -5.22 -6.09 38.63
CA ALA A 189 -6.64 -5.78 38.48
C ALA A 189 -6.81 -4.28 38.21
N LEU A 190 -7.72 -3.92 37.33
CA LEU A 190 -7.94 -2.52 36.97
C LEU A 190 -8.30 -1.65 38.19
N ALA A 191 -9.05 -2.21 39.14
CA ALA A 191 -9.41 -1.53 40.40
C ALA A 191 -8.19 -1.20 41.27
N GLU A 192 -7.06 -1.93 41.16
CA GLU A 192 -5.82 -1.66 41.92
C GLU A 192 -5.15 -0.35 41.46
N LEU A 193 -5.58 0.23 40.34
CA LEU A 193 -5.06 1.48 39.79
C LEU A 193 -5.84 2.73 40.25
N GLN A 194 -6.85 2.59 41.11
CA GLN A 194 -7.74 3.69 41.50
C GLN A 194 -7.01 4.86 42.17
N ASP A 195 -5.95 4.57 42.94
CA ASP A 195 -5.18 5.57 43.68
C ASP A 195 -3.91 6.02 42.95
N GLU A 196 -3.72 5.58 41.70
CA GLU A 196 -2.53 5.92 40.91
C GLU A 196 -2.74 7.23 40.11
N TYR A 197 -1.63 7.94 39.90
CA TYR A 197 -1.59 9.08 38.99
C TYR A 197 -1.45 8.62 37.54
N PHE A 198 -2.22 9.23 36.66
CA PHE A 198 -2.20 8.88 35.24
C PHE A 198 -1.53 9.98 34.39
N VAL A 199 -0.75 9.52 33.41
CA VAL A 199 -0.28 10.30 32.26
C VAL A 199 -1.03 9.83 31.03
N THR A 200 -1.61 10.75 30.26
CA THR A 200 -2.41 10.40 29.09
C THR A 200 -2.26 11.40 27.95
N MET A 201 -2.94 11.17 26.85
CA MET A 201 -3.08 12.15 25.78
C MET A 201 -4.17 13.19 26.13
N PRO A 202 -4.16 14.38 25.51
CA PRO A 202 -5.14 15.42 25.77
C PRO A 202 -6.58 14.97 25.50
N SER A 203 -7.56 15.65 26.11
CA SER A 203 -8.98 15.32 26.03
C SER A 203 -9.57 15.32 24.60
N ALA A 204 -8.92 15.98 23.65
CA ALA A 204 -9.28 15.92 22.23
C ALA A 204 -8.86 14.59 21.55
N HIS A 205 -8.07 13.76 22.23
CA HIS A 205 -7.61 12.47 21.73
C HIS A 205 -8.52 11.32 22.17
N SER A 206 -8.70 10.32 21.32
CA SER A 206 -9.55 9.14 21.62
C SER A 206 -9.09 8.35 22.85
N ASP A 207 -7.79 8.36 23.13
CA ASP A 207 -7.18 7.63 24.26
C ASP A 207 -7.60 8.20 25.62
N TRP A 208 -7.86 9.51 25.70
CA TRP A 208 -8.40 10.15 26.90
C TRP A 208 -9.79 9.63 27.24
N ALA A 209 -10.70 9.66 26.27
CA ALA A 209 -12.07 9.17 26.44
C ALA A 209 -12.09 7.66 26.72
N PHE A 210 -11.20 6.91 26.09
CA PHE A 210 -11.02 5.48 26.32
C PHE A 210 -10.59 5.22 27.77
N LEU A 211 -9.55 5.88 28.27
CA LEU A 211 -9.04 5.71 29.64
C LEU A 211 -10.16 5.99 30.66
N HIS A 212 -10.88 7.10 30.52
CA HIS A 212 -11.99 7.45 31.42
C HIS A 212 -13.09 6.37 31.41
N ARG A 213 -13.50 5.91 30.26
CA ARG A 213 -14.54 4.88 30.13
C ARG A 213 -14.11 3.58 30.82
N VAL A 214 -12.87 3.14 30.62
CA VAL A 214 -12.33 1.91 31.18
C VAL A 214 -12.23 2.00 32.72
N CYS A 215 -11.73 3.13 33.25
CA CYS A 215 -11.67 3.34 34.69
C CYS A 215 -13.06 3.44 35.33
N GLN A 216 -14.01 4.13 34.68
CA GLN A 216 -15.39 4.19 35.16
C GLN A 216 -16.08 2.81 35.22
N GLN A 217 -15.81 1.94 34.27
CA GLN A 217 -16.30 0.56 34.30
C GLN A 217 -15.73 -0.24 35.49
N ALA A 218 -14.54 0.12 35.96
CA ALA A 218 -13.92 -0.46 37.16
C ALA A 218 -14.33 0.27 38.46
N GLY A 219 -15.21 1.28 38.40
CA GLY A 219 -15.76 1.96 39.55
C GLY A 219 -15.00 3.20 40.02
N PHE A 220 -14.04 3.71 39.27
CA PHE A 220 -13.27 4.91 39.64
C PHE A 220 -13.06 5.87 38.48
N SER A 221 -12.62 7.10 38.79
CA SER A 221 -12.19 8.09 37.79
C SER A 221 -10.66 8.23 37.83
N PRO A 222 -9.96 8.23 36.70
CA PRO A 222 -8.50 8.34 36.69
C PRO A 222 -8.05 9.72 37.18
N MET A 223 -7.02 9.75 38.06
CA MET A 223 -6.37 11.00 38.50
C MET A 223 -5.31 11.43 37.47
N ILE A 224 -5.72 12.18 36.46
CA ILE A 224 -4.80 12.64 35.39
C ILE A 224 -3.98 13.83 35.92
N VAL A 225 -2.66 13.64 35.96
CA VAL A 225 -1.71 14.67 36.47
C VAL A 225 -0.89 15.31 35.34
N ARG A 226 -0.76 14.63 34.19
CA ARG A 226 0.00 15.15 33.05
C ARG A 226 -0.65 14.67 31.73
N GLU A 227 -0.49 15.50 30.72
CA GLU A 227 -0.91 15.20 29.35
C GLU A 227 0.24 15.42 28.38
N ALA A 228 0.34 14.59 27.36
CA ALA A 228 1.30 14.73 26.26
C ALA A 228 0.66 14.28 24.94
N VAL A 229 0.95 14.99 23.86
CA VAL A 229 0.33 14.75 22.54
C VAL A 229 0.87 13.47 21.89
N GLU A 230 2.14 13.16 22.13
CA GLU A 230 2.84 12.04 21.48
C GLU A 230 2.99 10.85 22.42
N PRO A 231 2.73 9.61 21.95
CA PRO A 231 2.86 8.40 22.75
C PRO A 231 4.25 8.21 23.40
N GLN A 232 5.31 8.54 22.67
CA GLN A 232 6.67 8.47 23.19
C GLN A 232 6.93 9.46 24.32
N THR A 233 6.29 10.63 24.29
CA THR A 233 6.39 11.60 25.37
C THR A 233 5.65 11.12 26.63
N VAL A 234 4.51 10.43 26.46
CA VAL A 234 3.83 9.74 27.57
C VAL A 234 4.75 8.72 28.21
N LEU A 235 5.42 7.86 27.42
CA LEU A 235 6.36 6.86 27.95
C LEU A 235 7.57 7.52 28.63
N ALA A 236 8.08 8.62 28.11
CA ALA A 236 9.17 9.37 28.75
C ALA A 236 8.74 9.94 30.12
N MET A 237 7.53 10.48 30.25
CA MET A 237 6.98 10.95 31.52
C MET A 237 6.81 9.80 32.53
N ILE A 238 6.38 8.64 32.07
CA ILE A 238 6.26 7.42 32.90
C ILE A 238 7.64 7.02 33.41
N SER A 239 8.67 6.97 32.56
CA SER A 239 10.04 6.60 32.95
C SER A 239 10.66 7.55 33.98
N MET A 240 10.14 8.80 34.10
CA MET A 240 10.50 9.77 35.10
C MET A 240 9.67 9.65 36.40
N GLY A 241 8.83 8.64 36.54
CA GLY A 241 8.00 8.44 37.74
C GLY A 241 6.80 9.39 37.86
N MET A 242 6.34 9.99 36.76
CA MET A 242 5.24 10.98 36.81
C MET A 242 3.85 10.33 36.88
N GLY A 243 3.76 9.00 36.76
CA GLY A 243 2.50 8.24 36.81
C GLY A 243 2.52 7.01 35.93
N ILE A 244 1.35 6.47 35.65
CA ILE A 244 1.11 5.27 34.84
C ILE A 244 0.21 5.58 33.65
N THR A 245 0.06 4.63 32.70
CA THR A 245 -0.98 4.71 31.66
C THR A 245 -1.47 3.33 31.23
N LEU A 246 -2.61 3.28 30.57
CA LEU A 246 -3.05 2.12 29.79
C LEU A 246 -2.54 2.28 28.37
N ALA A 247 -1.70 1.35 27.93
CA ALA A 247 -1.10 1.35 26.61
C ALA A 247 -1.39 0.02 25.90
N ALA A 248 -1.64 0.05 24.58
CA ALA A 248 -1.77 -1.18 23.83
C ALA A 248 -0.46 -2.00 23.89
N ASP A 249 -0.55 -3.31 23.80
CA ASP A 249 0.58 -4.23 23.91
C ASP A 249 1.71 -3.94 22.90
N SER A 250 1.39 -3.32 21.75
CA SER A 250 2.39 -2.87 20.78
C SER A 250 3.40 -1.87 21.34
N TYR A 251 3.05 -1.13 22.41
CA TYR A 251 4.00 -0.21 23.07
C TYR A 251 5.14 -0.98 23.76
N ALA A 252 4.86 -2.19 24.26
CA ALA A 252 5.88 -3.03 24.89
C ALA A 252 6.98 -3.46 23.90
N GLN A 253 6.68 -3.52 22.60
CA GLN A 253 7.65 -3.82 21.55
C GLN A 253 8.74 -2.74 21.42
N MET A 254 8.47 -1.52 21.89
CA MET A 254 9.43 -0.41 21.86
C MET A 254 10.53 -0.56 22.91
N GLN A 255 10.34 -1.42 23.92
CA GLN A 255 11.30 -1.65 25.00
C GLN A 255 11.83 -0.33 25.59
N TRP A 256 10.91 0.58 25.95
CA TRP A 256 11.26 1.92 26.41
C TRP A 256 12.04 1.85 27.74
N PRO A 257 13.26 2.43 27.85
CA PRO A 257 14.06 2.38 29.05
C PRO A 257 13.31 2.98 30.26
N GLY A 258 13.36 2.30 31.40
CA GLY A 258 12.71 2.73 32.65
C GLY A 258 11.19 2.56 32.68
N VAL A 259 10.58 1.88 31.67
CA VAL A 259 9.15 1.58 31.62
C VAL A 259 8.93 0.07 31.59
N VAL A 260 8.06 -0.41 32.47
CA VAL A 260 7.65 -1.81 32.55
C VAL A 260 6.16 -1.91 32.19
N PHE A 261 5.82 -2.93 31.40
CA PHE A 261 4.46 -3.23 31.01
C PHE A 261 3.96 -4.48 31.76
N ARG A 262 2.74 -4.43 32.29
CA ARG A 262 2.08 -5.56 32.96
C ARG A 262 0.68 -5.79 32.40
N PRO A 263 0.28 -7.04 32.19
CA PRO A 263 -1.07 -7.37 31.77
C PRO A 263 -2.07 -7.01 32.85
N LEU A 264 -3.28 -6.64 32.41
CA LEU A 264 -4.44 -6.53 33.28
C LEU A 264 -5.05 -7.92 33.50
N LYS A 265 -5.66 -8.16 34.67
CA LYS A 265 -6.48 -9.35 34.93
C LYS A 265 -7.71 -9.37 34.03
N GLU A 266 -8.32 -8.20 33.81
CA GLU A 266 -9.40 -8.00 32.89
C GLU A 266 -8.86 -7.81 31.46
N ARG A 267 -9.40 -8.54 30.48
CA ARG A 267 -9.03 -8.32 29.09
C ARG A 267 -9.70 -7.05 28.58
N ILE A 268 -8.91 -6.03 28.29
CA ILE A 268 -9.35 -4.81 27.63
C ILE A 268 -8.85 -4.85 26.20
N PRO A 269 -9.76 -5.04 25.19
CA PRO A 269 -9.37 -5.20 23.80
C PRO A 269 -8.64 -3.96 23.25
N ALA A 270 -7.52 -4.20 22.56
CA ALA A 270 -6.77 -3.21 21.79
C ALA A 270 -6.57 -3.67 20.34
N ASP A 271 -7.51 -4.49 19.85
CA ASP A 271 -7.44 -5.14 18.56
C ASP A 271 -7.24 -4.13 17.43
N LEU A 272 -6.38 -4.48 16.48
CA LEU A 272 -6.17 -3.71 15.25
C LEU A 272 -7.08 -4.22 14.16
N TYR A 273 -7.65 -3.29 13.41
CA TYR A 273 -8.51 -3.57 12.27
C TYR A 273 -8.00 -2.86 11.03
N VAL A 274 -8.21 -3.49 9.88
CA VAL A 274 -8.20 -2.83 8.58
C VAL A 274 -9.63 -2.49 8.18
N VAL A 275 -9.83 -1.26 7.70
CA VAL A 275 -11.14 -0.75 7.28
C VAL A 275 -11.03 -0.22 5.85
N TYR A 276 -11.97 -0.59 4.98
CA TYR A 276 -11.97 -0.22 3.57
C TYR A 276 -13.37 -0.34 2.96
N ASP A 277 -13.60 0.30 1.81
CA ASP A 277 -14.79 0.11 0.99
C ASP A 277 -14.56 -1.06 0.02
N GLU A 278 -15.18 -2.22 0.28
CA GLU A 278 -15.00 -3.43 -0.53
C GLU A 278 -15.44 -3.23 -1.99
N LYS A 279 -16.46 -2.41 -2.23
CA LYS A 279 -17.00 -2.15 -3.56
C LYS A 279 -16.08 -1.29 -4.42
N GLN A 280 -15.27 -0.45 -3.76
CA GLN A 280 -14.34 0.48 -4.42
C GLN A 280 -12.89 -0.04 -4.42
N ALA A 281 -12.60 -1.11 -3.68
CA ALA A 281 -11.27 -1.65 -3.53
C ALA A 281 -10.66 -2.08 -4.87
N THR A 282 -9.56 -1.45 -5.25
CA THR A 282 -8.78 -1.82 -6.44
C THR A 282 -8.13 -3.20 -6.25
N ALA A 283 -7.61 -3.79 -7.33
CA ALA A 283 -6.88 -5.05 -7.25
C ALA A 283 -5.67 -4.96 -6.31
N ALA A 284 -4.92 -3.85 -6.34
CA ALA A 284 -3.78 -3.61 -5.45
C ALA A 284 -4.23 -3.53 -3.97
N VAL A 285 -5.34 -2.85 -3.68
CA VAL A 285 -5.94 -2.79 -2.34
C VAL A 285 -6.33 -4.17 -1.84
N LYS A 286 -7.00 -4.98 -2.68
CA LYS A 286 -7.39 -6.35 -2.33
C LYS A 286 -6.18 -7.24 -2.03
N THR A 287 -5.12 -7.10 -2.82
CA THR A 287 -3.85 -7.82 -2.59
C THR A 287 -3.22 -7.43 -1.25
N LEU A 288 -3.17 -6.11 -0.94
CA LEU A 288 -2.67 -5.63 0.36
C LEU A 288 -3.50 -6.19 1.53
N ILE A 289 -4.83 -6.13 1.44
CA ILE A 289 -5.72 -6.65 2.50
C ILE A 289 -5.51 -8.15 2.70
N ALA A 290 -5.44 -8.93 1.62
CA ALA A 290 -5.17 -10.36 1.71
C ALA A 290 -3.85 -10.65 2.43
N THR A 291 -2.79 -9.87 2.16
CA THR A 291 -1.49 -10.00 2.84
C THR A 291 -1.56 -9.60 4.33
N LEU A 292 -2.37 -8.60 4.67
CA LEU A 292 -2.51 -8.12 6.06
C LEU A 292 -3.30 -9.07 6.95
N VAL A 293 -4.22 -9.88 6.39
CA VAL A 293 -5.15 -10.75 7.15
C VAL A 293 -4.62 -12.19 7.26
N MET A 294 -3.57 -12.57 6.49
CA MET A 294 -2.89 -13.86 6.61
C MET A 294 -2.14 -13.96 7.95
#